data_a515ab4e2ef7279867fb922300873484
#
_entry.id   a515ab4e2ef7279867fb922300873484
#
_cell.length_a   1.000
_cell.length_b   1.000
_cell.length_c   1.000
_cell.angle_alpha   90.00
_cell.angle_beta   90.00
_cell.angle_gamma   90.00
#
_symmetry.space_group_name_H-M   'P 1'
#
loop_
_entity.id
_entity.type
_entity.pdbx_description
1 polymer ?
#
loop_
_entity_poly.entity_id
_entity_poly.type
_entity_poly.pdbx_seq_one_letter_code
_entity_poly.pdbx_strand_id
1 'polypeptide(L)'
;MGGYGDVQCIDENGIRLDGRTKDEVRPVSIETGVVPVADGSARIRWGLNDCIAAVYGPMEAHPRKIQRQDRAVLDVRYNMAPFSTTDRIRPGFNRRSREISKVTAEALESVVLTELYPRSKIRVEIEIICAEA
;
A
#
# COMPACT_ATOMS: atom_id res chain seq x y z
N MET A 1 -22.61 1.95 -24.50
CA MET A 1 -22.83 1.65 -23.08
C MET A 1 -22.76 0.14 -22.92
N GLY A 2 -21.62 -0.39 -22.54
CA GLY A 2 -21.46 -1.80 -22.20
C GLY A 2 -22.10 -2.02 -20.83
N GLY A 3 -23.26 -2.71 -20.82
CA GLY A 3 -23.85 -3.16 -19.56
C GLY A 3 -22.88 -4.12 -18.91
N TYR A 4 -22.59 -3.92 -17.64
CA TYR A 4 -22.04 -4.95 -16.78
C TYR A 4 -23.07 -6.08 -16.77
N GLY A 5 -22.83 -7.14 -17.57
CA GLY A 5 -23.60 -8.36 -17.46
C GLY A 5 -23.56 -8.81 -16.01
N ASP A 6 -24.64 -9.42 -15.54
CA ASP A 6 -24.72 -9.99 -14.21
C ASP A 6 -23.51 -10.93 -13.99
N VAL A 7 -22.46 -10.40 -13.39
CA VAL A 7 -21.29 -11.19 -12.98
C VAL A 7 -21.71 -11.90 -11.72
N GLN A 8 -22.04 -13.18 -11.85
CA GLN A 8 -22.33 -14.01 -10.72
C GLN A 8 -21.02 -14.29 -9.96
N CYS A 9 -20.81 -13.58 -8.86
CA CYS A 9 -19.58 -13.67 -8.07
C CYS A 9 -19.43 -15.00 -7.29
N ILE A 10 -20.54 -15.67 -7.06
CA ILE A 10 -20.64 -16.95 -6.34
C ILE A 10 -21.60 -17.84 -7.13
N ASP A 11 -21.22 -19.11 -7.37
CA ASP A 11 -22.07 -20.09 -8.03
C ASP A 11 -23.14 -20.67 -7.08
N GLU A 12 -24.00 -21.53 -7.60
CA GLU A 12 -25.07 -22.19 -6.84
C GLU A 12 -24.55 -23.08 -5.70
N ASN A 13 -23.29 -23.50 -5.77
CA ASN A 13 -22.61 -24.32 -4.75
C ASN A 13 -21.87 -23.46 -3.70
N GLY A 14 -21.93 -22.15 -3.79
CA GLY A 14 -21.25 -21.23 -2.89
C GLY A 14 -19.76 -21.06 -3.19
N ILE A 15 -19.32 -21.40 -4.40
CA ILE A 15 -17.94 -21.27 -4.85
C ILE A 15 -17.76 -19.96 -5.61
N ARG A 16 -16.69 -19.23 -5.28
CA ARG A 16 -16.30 -17.99 -5.95
C ARG A 16 -15.65 -18.26 -7.30
N LEU A 17 -15.52 -17.25 -8.15
CA LEU A 17 -14.89 -17.34 -9.48
C LEU A 17 -13.47 -17.91 -9.44
N ASP A 18 -12.74 -17.71 -8.36
CA ASP A 18 -11.37 -18.20 -8.14
C ASP A 18 -11.31 -19.59 -7.46
N GLY A 19 -12.43 -20.28 -7.31
CA GLY A 19 -12.52 -21.61 -6.75
C GLY A 19 -12.56 -21.69 -5.22
N ARG A 20 -12.52 -20.56 -4.51
CA ARG A 20 -12.63 -20.52 -3.05
C ARG A 20 -14.07 -20.61 -2.59
N THR A 21 -14.27 -21.12 -1.37
CA THR A 21 -15.56 -21.01 -0.68
C THR A 21 -15.83 -19.57 -0.23
N LYS A 22 -17.08 -19.27 0.10
CA LYS A 22 -17.49 -17.92 0.55
C LYS A 22 -16.75 -17.43 1.79
N ASP A 23 -16.34 -18.34 2.68
CA ASP A 23 -15.70 -18.06 3.96
C ASP A 23 -14.16 -18.18 3.90
N GLU A 24 -13.62 -18.59 2.76
CA GLU A 24 -12.18 -18.80 2.56
C GLU A 24 -11.47 -17.50 2.18
N VAL A 25 -10.44 -17.14 2.94
CA VAL A 25 -9.58 -15.99 2.65
C VAL A 25 -8.51 -16.40 1.63
N ARG A 26 -8.12 -15.47 0.75
CA ARG A 26 -6.98 -15.70 -0.15
C ARG A 26 -5.72 -15.98 0.66
N PRO A 27 -4.83 -16.87 0.20
CA PRO A 27 -3.57 -17.13 0.90
C PRO A 27 -2.75 -15.84 1.03
N VAL A 28 -2.26 -15.59 2.25
CA VAL A 28 -1.45 -14.42 2.60
C VAL A 28 -0.06 -14.88 2.95
N SER A 29 0.95 -14.23 2.37
CA SER A 29 2.36 -14.41 2.68
C SER A 29 3.00 -13.05 2.95
N ILE A 30 3.74 -12.93 4.03
CA ILE A 30 4.46 -11.70 4.42
C ILE A 30 5.93 -12.04 4.62
N GLU A 31 6.80 -11.33 3.92
CA GLU A 31 8.25 -11.41 4.04
C GLU A 31 8.79 -10.06 4.51
N THR A 32 9.71 -10.06 5.47
CA THR A 32 10.36 -8.85 5.96
C THR A 32 11.80 -8.76 5.45
N GLY A 33 12.37 -7.55 5.41
CA GLY A 33 13.78 -7.34 5.01
C GLY A 33 14.04 -7.53 3.52
N VAL A 34 13.02 -7.38 2.68
CA VAL A 34 13.10 -7.60 1.22
C VAL A 34 13.85 -6.49 0.46
N VAL A 35 14.02 -5.32 1.07
CA VAL A 35 14.77 -4.19 0.52
C VAL A 35 15.95 -3.88 1.46
N PRO A 36 17.15 -4.40 1.17
CA PRO A 36 18.30 -4.31 2.10
C PRO A 36 18.79 -2.89 2.39
N VAL A 37 18.55 -1.96 1.48
CA VAL A 37 18.96 -0.55 1.61
C VAL A 37 17.99 0.33 2.38
N ALA A 38 16.80 -0.20 2.69
CA ALA A 38 15.81 0.49 3.52
C ALA A 38 16.06 0.20 5.01
N ASP A 39 15.63 1.13 5.87
CA ASP A 39 15.68 0.92 7.33
C ASP A 39 14.72 -0.17 7.79
N GLY A 40 13.62 -0.33 7.07
CA GLY A 40 12.67 -1.42 7.23
C GLY A 40 11.94 -1.70 5.92
N SER A 41 11.55 -2.95 5.69
CA SER A 41 10.77 -3.30 4.50
C SER A 41 9.98 -4.58 4.70
N ALA A 42 8.91 -4.70 3.94
CA ALA A 42 8.09 -5.90 3.88
C ALA A 42 7.47 -6.07 2.49
N ARG A 43 7.24 -7.32 2.13
CA ARG A 43 6.47 -7.71 0.95
C ARG A 43 5.28 -8.53 1.41
N ILE A 44 4.12 -8.17 0.94
CA ILE A 44 2.89 -8.94 1.14
C ILE A 44 2.39 -9.47 -0.21
N ARG A 45 2.09 -10.75 -0.23
CA ARG A 45 1.34 -11.39 -1.30
C ARG A 45 0.01 -11.87 -0.75
N TRP A 46 -1.06 -11.45 -1.39
CA TRP A 46 -2.41 -11.81 -1.01
C TRP A 46 -3.16 -12.31 -2.25
N GLY A 47 -3.18 -13.63 -2.45
CA GLY A 47 -3.55 -14.20 -3.73
C GLY A 47 -2.54 -13.79 -4.81
N LEU A 48 -3.02 -13.22 -5.91
CA LEU A 48 -2.18 -12.66 -6.98
C LEU A 48 -1.78 -11.19 -6.73
N ASN A 49 -2.33 -10.55 -5.70
CA ASN A 49 -1.90 -9.21 -5.32
C ASN A 49 -0.51 -9.26 -4.68
N ASP A 50 0.36 -8.38 -5.11
CA ASP A 50 1.74 -8.30 -4.65
C ASP A 50 2.12 -6.84 -4.39
N CYS A 51 2.59 -6.56 -3.18
CA CYS A 51 2.92 -5.23 -2.71
C CYS A 51 4.23 -5.25 -1.93
N ILE A 52 5.09 -4.28 -2.19
CA ILE A 52 6.32 -4.04 -1.43
C ILE A 52 6.22 -2.69 -0.75
N ALA A 53 6.59 -2.63 0.51
CA ALA A 53 6.71 -1.40 1.28
C ALA A 53 8.12 -1.27 1.84
N ALA A 54 8.68 -0.07 1.77
CA ALA A 54 9.98 0.27 2.33
C ALA A 54 9.86 1.52 3.20
N VAL A 55 10.54 1.52 4.33
CA VAL A 55 10.54 2.61 5.31
C VAL A 55 11.94 3.17 5.45
N TYR A 56 12.04 4.49 5.44
CA TYR A 56 13.28 5.24 5.61
C TYR A 56 13.12 6.28 6.72
N GLY A 57 14.07 6.32 7.62
CA GLY A 57 14.11 7.30 8.68
C GLY A 57 14.08 6.72 10.09
N PRO A 58 13.99 7.60 11.10
CA PRO A 58 13.70 9.03 11.01
C PRO A 58 14.85 9.84 10.38
N MET A 59 14.52 10.78 9.52
CA MET A 59 15.46 11.67 8.85
C MET A 59 15.05 13.13 9.03
N GLU A 60 15.97 14.07 8.74
CA GLU A 60 15.63 15.48 8.78
C GLU A 60 14.50 15.82 7.82
N ALA A 61 13.49 16.53 8.32
CA ALA A 61 12.35 16.92 7.50
C ALA A 61 12.68 18.16 6.65
N HIS A 62 12.73 17.99 5.35
CA HIS A 62 12.85 19.07 4.37
C HIS A 62 11.61 19.13 3.48
N PRO A 63 11.14 20.33 3.12
CA PRO A 63 11.55 21.66 3.60
C PRO A 63 11.12 21.90 5.06
N ARG A 64 11.81 22.82 5.75
CA ARG A 64 11.55 23.11 7.19
C ARG A 64 10.08 23.42 7.51
N LYS A 65 9.32 23.97 6.56
CA LYS A 65 7.90 24.27 6.74
C LYS A 65 7.01 23.05 7.04
N ILE A 66 7.45 21.84 6.73
CA ILE A 66 6.70 20.61 7.05
C ILE A 66 7.05 20.04 8.41
N GLN A 67 8.13 20.54 9.05
CA GLN A 67 8.55 20.07 10.37
C GLN A 67 7.48 20.36 11.42
N ARG A 68 7.20 19.36 12.24
CA ARG A 68 6.48 19.56 13.50
C ARG A 68 7.46 19.50 14.65
N GLN A 69 7.32 20.42 15.60
CA GLN A 69 8.25 20.51 16.73
C GLN A 69 8.03 19.43 17.79
N ASP A 70 6.84 18.86 17.80
CA ASP A 70 6.36 17.90 18.82
C ASP A 70 6.46 16.45 18.35
N ARG A 71 6.58 16.19 17.06
CA ARG A 71 6.56 14.82 16.50
C ARG A 71 7.21 14.72 15.13
N ALA A 72 7.42 13.48 14.67
CA ALA A 72 7.78 13.18 13.31
C ALA A 72 6.58 13.34 12.35
N VAL A 73 6.87 13.67 11.11
CA VAL A 73 5.89 13.69 10.01
C VAL A 73 6.00 12.37 9.24
N LEU A 74 4.86 11.72 9.01
CA LEU A 74 4.79 10.57 8.13
C LEU A 74 4.56 11.03 6.68
N ASP A 75 5.54 10.73 5.82
CA ASP A 75 5.47 10.97 4.38
C ASP A 75 5.23 9.63 3.67
N VAL A 76 3.96 9.31 3.43
CA VAL A 76 3.56 8.06 2.79
C VAL A 76 3.32 8.28 1.31
N ARG A 77 3.90 7.44 0.49
CA ARG A 77 3.72 7.42 -0.96
C ARG A 77 3.26 6.06 -1.41
N TYR A 78 2.10 6.04 -2.02
CA TYR A 78 1.53 4.87 -2.68
C TYR A 78 1.64 5.03 -4.18
N ASN A 79 2.14 4.02 -4.85
CA ASN A 79 2.24 3.97 -6.30
C ASN A 79 1.89 2.58 -6.82
N MET A 80 1.42 2.52 -8.05
CA MET A 80 1.19 1.26 -8.76
C MET A 80 2.17 1.18 -9.93
N ALA A 81 2.87 0.07 -10.04
CA ALA A 81 3.74 -0.17 -11.20
C ALA A 81 2.91 -0.13 -12.50
N PRO A 82 3.46 0.40 -13.61
CA PRO A 82 2.73 0.47 -14.88
C PRO A 82 2.22 -0.88 -15.39
N PHE A 83 2.86 -1.96 -15.00
CA PHE A 83 2.53 -3.36 -15.35
C PHE A 83 1.71 -4.08 -14.28
N SER A 84 1.25 -3.38 -13.22
CA SER A 84 0.58 -4.01 -12.08
C SER A 84 -0.84 -4.51 -12.39
N THR A 85 -1.45 -4.01 -13.44
CA THR A 85 -2.78 -4.41 -13.93
C THR A 85 -2.70 -4.87 -15.38
N THR A 86 -3.77 -5.53 -15.86
CA THR A 86 -3.90 -5.99 -17.25
C THR A 86 -3.73 -4.83 -18.24
N ASP A 87 -4.35 -3.68 -17.95
CA ASP A 87 -4.16 -2.47 -18.72
C ASP A 87 -3.00 -1.65 -18.15
N ARG A 88 -2.13 -1.14 -19.03
CA ARG A 88 -1.00 -0.32 -18.58
C ARG A 88 -1.47 0.95 -17.87
N ILE A 89 -1.02 1.13 -16.64
CA ILE A 89 -1.27 2.34 -15.87
C ILE A 89 -0.19 3.39 -16.18
N ARG A 90 -0.61 4.66 -16.27
CA ARG A 90 0.35 5.77 -16.38
C ARG A 90 1.15 5.88 -15.09
N PRO A 91 2.50 5.92 -15.15
CA PRO A 91 3.32 6.13 -13.98
C PRO A 91 3.11 7.52 -13.40
N GLY A 92 3.29 7.65 -12.09
CA GLY A 92 3.24 8.91 -11.37
C GLY A 92 2.02 9.09 -10.47
N PHE A 93 2.07 10.18 -9.73
CA PHE A 93 1.04 10.51 -8.76
C PHE A 93 -0.25 10.97 -9.43
N ASN A 94 -1.30 10.19 -9.25
CA ASN A 94 -2.66 10.55 -9.65
C ASN A 94 -3.53 10.87 -8.41
N ARG A 95 -4.79 11.25 -8.62
CA ARG A 95 -5.73 11.57 -7.54
C ARG A 95 -5.91 10.38 -6.60
N ARG A 96 -6.09 9.17 -7.15
CA ARG A 96 -6.28 7.95 -6.37
C ARG A 96 -5.08 7.63 -5.49
N SER A 97 -3.86 7.72 -6.03
CA SER A 97 -2.65 7.44 -5.25
C SER A 97 -2.46 8.43 -4.09
N ARG A 98 -2.85 9.70 -4.28
CA ARG A 98 -2.82 10.70 -3.21
C ARG A 98 -3.80 10.39 -2.09
N GLU A 99 -5.02 9.99 -2.45
CA GLU A 99 -6.05 9.62 -1.46
C GLU A 99 -5.63 8.39 -0.65
N ILE A 100 -5.13 7.35 -1.31
CA ILE A 100 -4.65 6.14 -0.63
C ILE A 100 -3.44 6.46 0.25
N SER A 101 -2.50 7.27 -0.21
CA SER A 101 -1.36 7.70 0.58
C SER A 101 -1.79 8.43 1.86
N LYS A 102 -2.78 9.31 1.75
CA LYS A 102 -3.32 10.06 2.90
C LYS A 102 -3.97 9.14 3.92
N VAL A 103 -4.87 8.26 3.47
CA VAL A 103 -5.57 7.32 4.37
C VAL A 103 -4.58 6.36 5.04
N THR A 104 -3.58 5.90 4.30
CA THR A 104 -2.52 5.04 4.85
C THR A 104 -1.68 5.79 5.89
N ALA A 105 -1.34 7.06 5.65
CA ALA A 105 -0.62 7.88 6.63
C ALA A 105 -1.44 8.04 7.92
N GLU A 106 -2.73 8.34 7.82
CA GLU A 106 -3.64 8.47 8.98
C GLU A 106 -3.71 7.16 9.78
N ALA A 107 -3.79 6.01 9.09
CA ALA A 107 -3.77 4.70 9.74
C ALA A 107 -2.45 4.42 10.46
N LEU A 108 -1.31 4.73 9.84
CA LEU A 108 0.02 4.54 10.43
C LEU A 108 0.29 5.48 11.60
N GLU A 109 -0.23 6.70 11.58
CA GLU A 109 -0.10 7.64 12.72
C GLU A 109 -0.66 7.06 14.03
N SER A 110 -1.61 6.15 13.96
CA SER A 110 -2.19 5.50 15.14
C SER A 110 -1.27 4.47 15.80
N VAL A 111 -0.27 3.96 15.10
CA VAL A 111 0.63 2.87 15.57
C VAL A 111 2.08 3.29 15.67
N VAL A 112 2.50 4.35 14.95
CA VAL A 112 3.87 4.84 14.99
C VAL A 112 4.02 5.87 16.11
N LEU A 113 5.04 5.68 16.95
CA LEU A 113 5.37 6.59 18.06
C LEU A 113 6.09 7.84 17.55
N THR A 114 5.37 8.66 16.79
CA THR A 114 5.93 9.84 16.12
C THR A 114 6.47 10.89 17.08
N GLU A 115 5.95 10.95 18.31
CA GLU A 115 6.36 11.89 19.36
C GLU A 115 7.79 11.67 19.85
N LEU A 116 8.34 10.45 19.64
CA LEU A 116 9.73 10.15 19.99
C LEU A 116 10.76 10.82 19.06
N TYR A 117 10.33 11.28 17.89
CA TYR A 117 11.21 11.80 16.84
C TYR A 117 10.77 13.20 16.37
N PRO A 118 10.80 14.22 17.24
CA PRO A 118 10.40 15.56 16.87
C PRO A 118 11.27 16.13 15.73
N ARG A 119 10.70 17.01 14.92
CA ARG A 119 11.36 17.67 13.77
C ARG A 119 11.88 16.74 12.68
N SER A 120 11.55 15.47 12.74
CA SER A 120 11.96 14.48 11.75
C SER A 120 10.82 14.11 10.81
N LYS A 121 11.20 13.34 9.79
CA LYS A 121 10.31 12.73 8.82
C LYS A 121 10.59 11.25 8.72
N ILE A 122 9.55 10.45 8.68
CA ILE A 122 9.60 9.02 8.35
C ILE A 122 8.93 8.86 6.99
N ARG A 123 9.65 8.34 6.01
CA ARG A 123 9.13 8.09 4.67
C ARG A 123 8.74 6.63 4.53
N VAL A 124 7.54 6.40 4.01
CA VAL A 124 7.03 5.08 3.65
C VAL A 124 6.72 5.07 2.16
N GLU A 125 7.44 4.25 1.42
CA GLU A 125 7.23 4.04 -0.01
C GLU A 125 6.51 2.70 -0.19
N ILE A 126 5.35 2.72 -0.87
CA ILE A 126 4.53 1.54 -1.14
C ILE A 126 4.40 1.39 -2.65
N GLU A 127 4.82 0.24 -3.16
CA GLU A 127 4.75 -0.09 -4.58
C GLU A 127 3.90 -1.34 -4.78
N ILE A 128 2.87 -1.22 -5.60
CA ILE A 128 2.04 -2.34 -6.02
C ILE A 128 2.66 -2.95 -7.27
N ILE A 129 3.09 -4.19 -7.18
CA ILE A 129 3.71 -4.94 -8.27
C ILE A 129 2.66 -5.64 -9.12
N CYS A 130 1.64 -6.20 -8.48
CA CYS A 130 0.50 -6.84 -9.12
C CYS A 130 -0.77 -6.52 -8.35
N ALA A 131 -1.80 -6.09 -9.06
CA ALA A 131 -3.13 -5.86 -8.53
C ALA A 131 -4.14 -6.60 -9.40
N GLU A 132 -4.69 -7.65 -8.85
CA GLU A 132 -5.79 -8.38 -9.44
C GLU A 132 -7.09 -8.05 -8.70
N ALA A 133 -8.12 -7.70 -9.48
CA ALA A 133 -9.45 -7.43 -8.94
C ALA A 133 -10.26 -8.72 -8.78
#